data_d5719dcf01f314f572a4a4503cba4b28
#
_entry.id   d5719dcf01f314f572a4a4503cba4b28
#
_cell.length_a   1.000
_cell.length_b   1.000
_cell.length_c   1.000
_cell.angle_alpha   90.00
_cell.angle_beta   90.00
_cell.angle_gamma   90.00
#
_symmetry.space_group_name_H-M   'P 1'
#
loop_
_entity.id
_entity.type
_entity.pdbx_description
1 polymer ?
#
loop_
_entity_poly.entity_id
_entity_poly.type
_entity_poly.pdbx_seq_one_letter_code
_entity_poly.pdbx_strand_id
1 'polypeptide(L)'
;MEALSEAHQILESMGTQLGFEVTIEEEQSEEGACLQILTEEGGLLIGKHGDRLDDLQYLVNRILQKKIQDPPRIRVDCDRFRVRQEEKLIETAQELAAKAKESGKAMKMRPLNAYHRRIVHNALIDDDEVETVSPRSDERLKRILIRPVS
;
A
#
# COMPACT_ATOMS: atom_id res chain seq x y z
N MET A 1 -18.65 -16.00 -0.54
CA MET A 1 -17.90 -16.27 -1.76
C MET A 1 -16.79 -17.26 -1.44
N GLU A 2 -16.67 -18.28 -2.24
CA GLU A 2 -15.73 -19.38 -1.98
C GLU A 2 -14.26 -18.92 -1.92
N ALA A 3 -13.85 -18.06 -2.84
CA ALA A 3 -12.47 -17.56 -2.87
C ALA A 3 -12.11 -16.77 -1.61
N LEU A 4 -12.99 -15.92 -1.14
CA LEU A 4 -12.75 -15.14 0.08
C LEU A 4 -12.67 -16.05 1.30
N SER A 5 -13.56 -17.02 1.42
CA SER A 5 -13.54 -17.99 2.51
C SER A 5 -12.26 -18.82 2.49
N GLU A 6 -11.83 -19.26 1.33
CA GLU A 6 -10.59 -20.03 1.18
C GLU A 6 -9.37 -19.18 1.55
N ALA A 7 -9.33 -17.92 1.08
CA ALA A 7 -8.26 -16.99 1.41
C ALA A 7 -8.21 -16.71 2.92
N HIS A 8 -9.37 -16.59 3.55
CA HIS A 8 -9.48 -16.41 5.00
C HIS A 8 -8.81 -17.58 5.74
N GLN A 9 -9.12 -18.81 5.34
CA GLN A 9 -8.54 -19.99 5.96
C GLN A 9 -7.01 -20.05 5.76
N ILE A 10 -6.54 -19.70 4.58
CA ILE A 10 -5.11 -19.64 4.27
C ILE A 10 -4.41 -18.64 5.20
N LEU A 11 -4.95 -17.44 5.31
CA LEU A 11 -4.36 -16.38 6.13
C LEU A 11 -4.38 -16.74 7.62
N GLU A 12 -5.49 -17.31 8.09
CA GLU A 12 -5.61 -17.75 9.48
C GLU A 12 -4.58 -18.82 9.81
N SER A 13 -4.42 -19.80 8.93
CA SER A 13 -3.41 -20.85 9.10
C SER A 13 -2.00 -20.28 9.15
N MET A 14 -1.69 -19.33 8.26
CA MET A 14 -0.39 -18.66 8.25
C MET A 14 -0.13 -17.91 9.57
N GLY A 15 -1.13 -17.17 10.05
CA GLY A 15 -1.02 -16.45 11.31
C GLY A 15 -0.74 -17.38 12.48
N THR A 16 -1.48 -18.49 12.56
CA THR A 16 -1.31 -19.49 13.62
C THR A 16 0.10 -20.09 13.57
N GLN A 17 0.56 -20.49 12.38
CA GLN A 17 1.88 -21.08 12.22
C GLN A 17 3.01 -20.11 12.54
N LEU A 18 2.81 -18.83 12.29
CA LEU A 18 3.79 -17.79 12.60
C LEU A 18 3.73 -17.36 14.07
N GLY A 19 2.77 -17.87 14.85
CA GLY A 19 2.66 -17.58 16.26
C GLY A 19 1.90 -16.30 16.60
N PHE A 20 1.12 -15.77 15.67
CA PHE A 20 0.31 -14.57 15.93
C PHE A 20 -1.11 -14.94 16.33
N GLU A 21 -1.63 -14.21 17.32
CA GLU A 21 -3.05 -14.26 17.64
C GLU A 21 -3.74 -13.18 16.82
N VAL A 22 -4.51 -13.60 15.82
CA VAL A 22 -5.17 -12.68 14.91
C VAL A 22 -6.65 -12.98 14.81
N THR A 23 -7.44 -11.93 14.63
CA THR A 23 -8.83 -12.01 14.19
C THR A 23 -8.87 -11.48 12.78
N ILE A 24 -9.60 -12.15 11.90
CA ILE A 24 -9.67 -11.76 10.50
C ILE A 24 -11.13 -11.43 10.16
N GLU A 25 -11.35 -10.23 9.63
CA GLU A 25 -12.66 -9.80 9.15
C GLU A 25 -12.67 -9.79 7.64
N GLU A 26 -13.76 -10.31 7.05
CA GLU A 26 -13.95 -10.31 5.60
C GLU A 26 -14.73 -9.07 5.19
N GLU A 27 -14.22 -8.37 4.18
CA GLU A 27 -14.85 -7.17 3.64
C GLU A 27 -15.05 -7.31 2.13
N GLN A 28 -16.20 -6.84 1.65
CA GLN A 28 -16.49 -6.74 0.22
C GLN A 28 -16.86 -5.29 -0.09
N SER A 29 -16.27 -4.75 -1.15
CA SER A 29 -16.58 -3.39 -1.59
C SER A 29 -16.47 -3.32 -3.11
N GLU A 30 -16.72 -2.14 -3.68
CA GLU A 30 -16.52 -1.93 -5.11
C GLU A 30 -15.08 -2.17 -5.53
N GLU A 31 -14.15 -2.00 -4.61
CA GLU A 31 -12.72 -2.24 -4.84
C GLU A 31 -12.36 -3.73 -4.77
N GLY A 32 -13.31 -4.60 -4.44
CA GLY A 32 -13.13 -6.03 -4.35
C GLY A 32 -13.13 -6.53 -2.92
N ALA A 33 -12.66 -7.77 -2.75
CA ALA A 33 -12.62 -8.45 -1.46
C ALA A 33 -11.34 -8.12 -0.70
N CYS A 34 -11.45 -7.98 0.61
CA CYS A 34 -10.33 -7.71 1.48
C CYS A 34 -10.45 -8.49 2.78
N LEU A 35 -9.32 -8.96 3.29
CA LEU A 35 -9.21 -9.55 4.61
C LEU A 35 -8.50 -8.56 5.52
N GLN A 36 -9.20 -8.12 6.58
CA GLN A 36 -8.60 -7.24 7.60
C GLN A 36 -8.10 -8.08 8.76
N ILE A 37 -6.82 -7.99 9.04
CA ILE A 37 -6.23 -8.62 10.21
C ILE A 37 -6.35 -7.64 11.37
N LEU A 38 -6.94 -8.10 12.48
CA LEU A 38 -7.04 -7.31 13.71
C LEU A 38 -6.13 -7.96 14.74
N THR A 39 -5.14 -7.24 15.21
CA THR A 39 -4.17 -7.77 16.16
C THR A 39 -3.46 -6.64 16.91
N GLU A 40 -3.01 -6.92 18.12
CA GLU A 40 -2.20 -5.99 18.88
C GLU A 40 -0.73 -5.97 18.40
N GLU A 41 -0.35 -6.96 17.60
CA GLU A 41 1.01 -7.11 17.07
C GLU A 41 1.13 -6.60 15.63
N GLY A 42 0.26 -5.65 15.24
CA GLY A 42 0.18 -5.16 13.86
C GLY A 42 1.51 -4.68 13.28
N GLY A 43 2.34 -4.02 14.10
CA GLY A 43 3.62 -3.53 13.63
C GLY A 43 4.55 -4.62 13.08
N LEU A 44 4.51 -5.81 13.68
CA LEU A 44 5.30 -6.95 13.21
C LEU A 44 4.77 -7.53 11.90
N LEU A 45 3.44 -7.52 11.73
CA LEU A 45 2.82 -8.05 10.51
C LEU A 45 2.90 -7.07 9.33
N ILE A 46 2.88 -5.78 9.63
CA ILE A 46 2.93 -4.74 8.59
C ILE A 46 4.36 -4.59 8.05
N GLY A 47 5.34 -4.50 8.95
CA GLY A 47 6.73 -4.28 8.58
C GLY A 47 6.99 -2.85 8.14
N LYS A 48 8.17 -2.62 7.59
CA LYS A 48 8.58 -1.29 7.15
C LYS A 48 7.78 -0.90 5.90
N HIS A 49 7.04 0.20 6.00
CA HIS A 49 6.22 0.73 4.89
C HIS A 49 5.20 -0.29 4.35
N GLY A 50 4.83 -1.30 5.15
CA GLY A 50 3.86 -2.29 4.72
C GLY A 50 4.46 -3.45 3.91
N ASP A 51 5.78 -3.60 3.89
CA ASP A 51 6.44 -4.63 3.07
C ASP A 51 6.06 -6.05 3.46
N ARG A 52 5.96 -6.34 4.77
CA ARG A 52 5.53 -7.68 5.22
C ARG A 52 4.07 -7.94 4.91
N LEU A 53 3.25 -6.91 5.02
CA LEU A 53 1.84 -7.00 4.68
C LEU A 53 1.66 -7.29 3.18
N ASP A 54 2.46 -6.64 2.35
CA ASP A 54 2.47 -6.91 0.91
C ASP A 54 2.90 -8.35 0.61
N ASP A 55 3.88 -8.86 1.33
CA ASP A 55 4.33 -10.25 1.20
C ASP A 55 3.24 -11.24 1.61
N LEU A 56 2.54 -10.96 2.71
CA LEU A 56 1.41 -11.80 3.13
C LEU A 56 0.32 -11.82 2.06
N GLN A 57 -0.01 -10.67 1.51
CA GLN A 57 -0.99 -10.58 0.43
C GLN A 57 -0.57 -11.40 -0.78
N TYR A 58 0.69 -11.27 -1.18
CA TYR A 58 1.23 -12.03 -2.29
C TYR A 58 1.11 -13.54 -2.04
N LEU A 59 1.52 -14.00 -0.86
CA LEU A 59 1.50 -15.42 -0.53
C LEU A 59 0.08 -15.98 -0.44
N VAL A 60 -0.84 -15.26 0.16
CA VAL A 60 -2.25 -15.69 0.23
C VAL A 60 -2.80 -15.87 -1.18
N ASN A 61 -2.59 -14.91 -2.05
CA ASN A 61 -3.09 -14.99 -3.42
C ASN A 61 -2.40 -16.10 -4.22
N ARG A 62 -1.10 -16.29 -4.01
CA ARG A 62 -0.36 -17.35 -4.67
C ARG A 62 -0.87 -18.73 -4.28
N ILE A 63 -1.12 -18.95 -3.00
CA ILE A 63 -1.69 -20.22 -2.51
C ILE A 63 -3.11 -20.41 -3.04
N LEU A 64 -3.90 -19.32 -3.04
CA LEU A 64 -5.27 -19.35 -3.53
C LEU A 64 -5.32 -19.78 -5.01
N GLN A 65 -4.39 -19.30 -5.83
CA GLN A 65 -4.29 -19.67 -7.24
C GLN A 65 -4.03 -21.15 -7.45
N LYS A 66 -3.43 -21.83 -6.48
CA LYS A 66 -3.20 -23.27 -6.53
C LYS A 66 -4.44 -24.06 -6.15
N LYS A 67 -5.38 -23.47 -5.43
CA LYS A 67 -6.57 -24.16 -4.94
C LYS A 67 -7.81 -23.88 -5.76
N ILE A 68 -7.90 -22.73 -6.38
CA ILE A 68 -9.07 -22.29 -7.17
C ILE A 68 -8.58 -21.80 -8.52
N GLN A 69 -9.27 -22.21 -9.57
CA GLN A 69 -8.95 -21.75 -10.93
C GLN A 69 -9.43 -20.30 -11.10
N ASP A 70 -8.53 -19.43 -11.60
CA ASP A 70 -8.80 -18.01 -11.86
C ASP A 70 -9.51 -17.29 -10.71
N PRO A 71 -8.96 -17.34 -9.48
CA PRO A 71 -9.59 -16.66 -8.36
C PRO A 71 -9.45 -15.14 -8.49
N PRO A 72 -10.40 -14.38 -7.96
CA PRO A 72 -10.21 -12.93 -7.86
C PRO A 72 -9.05 -12.62 -6.93
N ARG A 73 -8.44 -11.46 -7.12
CA ARG A 73 -7.40 -11.00 -6.22
C ARG A 73 -8.02 -10.60 -4.88
N ILE A 74 -7.46 -11.09 -3.80
CA ILE A 74 -7.90 -10.78 -2.43
C ILE A 74 -6.87 -9.84 -1.81
N ARG A 75 -7.32 -8.68 -1.34
CA ARG A 75 -6.45 -7.76 -0.62
C ARG A 75 -6.30 -8.23 0.83
N VAL A 76 -5.12 -8.06 1.37
CA VAL A 76 -4.83 -8.35 2.78
C VAL A 76 -4.38 -7.04 3.42
N ASP A 77 -5.04 -6.65 4.50
CA ASP A 77 -4.74 -5.43 5.21
C ASP A 77 -4.66 -5.73 6.71
N CYS A 78 -4.16 -4.81 7.49
CA CYS A 78 -4.02 -4.95 8.93
C CYS A 78 -4.45 -3.65 9.60
N ASP A 79 -5.53 -3.70 10.37
CA ASP A 79 -6.06 -2.54 11.10
C ASP A 79 -6.18 -1.28 10.23
N ARG A 80 -6.60 -1.45 8.98
CA ARG A 80 -6.76 -0.38 7.99
C ARG A 80 -5.48 0.42 7.73
N PHE A 81 -4.35 -0.27 7.82
CA PHE A 81 -3.04 0.35 7.59
C PHE A 81 -2.93 1.00 6.22
N ARG A 82 -3.44 0.35 5.17
CA ARG A 82 -3.25 0.83 3.79
C ARG A 82 -3.88 2.20 3.55
N VAL A 83 -5.09 2.42 4.05
CA VAL A 83 -5.76 3.72 3.96
C VAL A 83 -4.99 4.79 4.71
N ARG A 84 -4.53 4.48 5.92
CA ARG A 84 -3.74 5.43 6.71
C ARG A 84 -2.40 5.73 6.04
N GLN A 85 -1.78 4.74 5.42
CA GLN A 85 -0.54 4.93 4.67
C GLN A 85 -0.75 5.88 3.49
N GLU A 86 -1.84 5.71 2.74
CA GLU A 86 -2.15 6.57 1.61
C GLU A 86 -2.44 8.01 2.05
N GLU A 87 -3.21 8.18 3.12
CA GLU A 87 -3.49 9.51 3.68
C GLU A 87 -2.21 10.22 4.13
N LYS A 88 -1.33 9.51 4.79
CA LYS A 88 -0.05 10.06 5.22
C LYS A 88 0.85 10.40 4.05
N LEU A 89 0.81 9.60 3.01
CA LEU A 89 1.57 9.84 1.79
C LEU A 89 1.13 11.14 1.11
N ILE A 90 -0.18 11.36 1.01
CA ILE A 90 -0.76 12.58 0.45
C ILE A 90 -0.36 13.79 1.31
N GLU A 91 -0.47 13.68 2.61
CA GLU A 91 -0.08 14.73 3.55
C GLU A 91 1.39 15.11 3.38
N THR A 92 2.27 14.11 3.32
CA THR A 92 3.70 14.31 3.11
C THR A 92 3.98 15.00 1.78
N ALA A 93 3.29 14.58 0.72
CA ALA A 93 3.45 15.19 -0.60
C ALA A 93 3.06 16.68 -0.58
N GLN A 94 1.97 17.00 0.09
CA GLN A 94 1.51 18.40 0.23
C GLN A 94 2.48 19.25 1.04
N GLU A 95 3.04 18.69 2.11
CA GLU A 95 4.06 19.37 2.91
C GLU A 95 5.32 19.65 2.11
N LEU A 96 5.78 18.67 1.32
CA LEU A 96 6.96 18.84 0.48
C LEU A 96 6.71 19.82 -0.65
N ALA A 97 5.49 19.83 -1.22
CA ALA A 97 5.12 20.82 -2.23
C ALA A 97 5.18 22.24 -1.66
N ALA A 98 4.67 22.44 -0.44
CA ALA A 98 4.76 23.74 0.23
C ALA A 98 6.21 24.17 0.44
N LYS A 99 7.06 23.26 0.88
CA LYS A 99 8.50 23.53 1.06
C LYS A 99 9.20 23.86 -0.25
N ALA A 100 8.84 23.15 -1.33
CA ALA A 100 9.42 23.44 -2.65
C ALA A 100 9.07 24.83 -3.12
N LYS A 101 7.82 25.26 -2.95
CA LYS A 101 7.36 26.60 -3.32
C LYS A 101 8.09 27.66 -2.51
N GLU A 102 8.22 27.45 -1.21
CA GLU A 102 8.84 28.42 -0.30
C GLU A 102 10.34 28.57 -0.55
N SER A 103 11.03 27.44 -0.71
CA SER A 103 12.49 27.42 -0.88
C SER A 103 12.95 27.63 -2.32
N GLY A 104 12.08 27.43 -3.28
CA GLY A 104 12.44 27.42 -4.72
C GLY A 104 13.27 26.22 -5.13
N LYS A 105 13.37 25.20 -4.29
CA LYS A 105 14.20 24.01 -4.53
C LYS A 105 13.34 22.75 -4.62
N ALA A 106 13.82 21.79 -5.43
CA ALA A 106 13.18 20.49 -5.53
C ALA A 106 13.29 19.71 -4.23
N MET A 107 12.23 18.96 -3.91
CA MET A 107 12.16 18.08 -2.76
C MET A 107 12.00 16.64 -3.23
N LYS A 108 12.65 15.71 -2.56
CA LYS A 108 12.57 14.28 -2.89
C LYS A 108 11.73 13.53 -1.87
N MET A 109 10.90 12.63 -2.36
CA MET A 109 10.18 11.68 -1.51
C MET A 109 11.04 10.44 -1.26
N ARG A 110 10.67 9.64 -0.27
CA ARG A 110 11.27 8.32 -0.09
C ARG A 110 10.99 7.45 -1.32
N PRO A 111 11.74 6.37 -1.55
CA PRO A 111 11.45 5.47 -2.67
C PRO A 111 10.03 4.89 -2.56
N LEU A 112 9.28 4.93 -3.65
CA LEU A 112 7.89 4.48 -3.71
C LEU A 112 7.69 3.55 -4.89
N ASN A 113 6.75 2.60 -4.74
CA ASN A 113 6.31 1.78 -5.86
C ASN A 113 5.42 2.59 -6.81
N ALA A 114 5.10 2.02 -7.96
CA ALA A 114 4.32 2.72 -9.00
C ALA A 114 2.94 3.17 -8.50
N TYR A 115 2.27 2.34 -7.72
CA TYR A 115 0.95 2.66 -7.17
C TYR A 115 1.02 3.90 -6.26
N HIS A 116 1.97 3.94 -5.34
CA HIS A 116 2.14 5.07 -4.42
C HIS A 116 2.63 6.33 -5.16
N ARG A 117 3.46 6.18 -6.19
CA ARG A 117 3.86 7.33 -7.01
C ARG A 117 2.66 7.96 -7.70
N ARG A 118 1.72 7.15 -8.17
CA ARG A 118 0.49 7.64 -8.78
C ARG A 118 -0.35 8.44 -7.79
N ILE A 119 -0.45 7.98 -6.55
CA ILE A 119 -1.17 8.69 -5.49
C ILE A 119 -0.57 10.08 -5.26
N VAL A 120 0.75 10.16 -5.16
CA VAL A 120 1.44 11.45 -5.00
C VAL A 120 1.20 12.38 -6.19
N HIS A 121 1.36 11.84 -7.40
CA HIS A 121 1.15 12.62 -8.61
C HIS A 121 -0.28 13.17 -8.66
N ASN A 122 -1.27 12.34 -8.39
CA ASN A 122 -2.67 12.76 -8.41
C ASN A 122 -2.99 13.79 -7.31
N ALA A 123 -2.35 13.68 -6.16
CA ALA A 123 -2.54 14.61 -5.06
C ALA A 123 -2.05 16.03 -5.39
N LEU A 124 -1.07 16.15 -6.30
CA LEU A 124 -0.46 17.44 -6.65
C LEU A 124 -0.78 17.90 -8.07
N ILE A 125 -1.57 17.13 -8.82
CA ILE A 125 -1.81 17.42 -10.24
C ILE A 125 -2.52 18.76 -10.47
N ASP A 126 -3.37 19.19 -9.53
CA ASP A 126 -4.10 20.44 -9.63
C ASP A 126 -3.35 21.66 -9.07
N ASP A 127 -2.16 21.45 -8.55
CA ASP A 127 -1.32 22.52 -8.03
C ASP A 127 -0.42 23.07 -9.14
N ASP A 128 -0.77 24.24 -9.66
CA ASP A 128 -0.08 24.86 -10.79
C ASP A 128 1.33 25.33 -10.46
N GLU A 129 1.69 25.42 -9.19
CA GLU A 129 2.97 25.97 -8.76
C GLU A 129 4.06 24.90 -8.60
N VAL A 130 3.68 23.62 -8.65
CA VAL A 130 4.65 22.51 -8.54
C VAL A 130 4.40 21.49 -9.62
N GLU A 131 5.44 20.69 -9.90
CA GLU A 131 5.31 19.53 -10.77
C GLU A 131 6.00 18.34 -10.12
N THR A 132 5.52 17.14 -10.43
CA THR A 132 6.11 15.90 -9.96
C THR A 132 6.83 15.21 -11.10
N VAL A 133 8.05 14.75 -10.84
CA VAL A 133 8.87 14.06 -11.83
C VAL A 133 9.29 12.70 -11.28
N SER A 134 9.01 11.66 -12.03
CA SER A 134 9.42 10.31 -11.69
C SER A 134 10.63 9.94 -12.55
N PRO A 135 11.75 9.48 -11.96
CA PRO A 135 12.92 9.12 -12.74
C PRO A 135 12.63 7.97 -13.70
N ARG A 136 13.29 7.98 -14.84
CA ARG A 136 13.23 6.85 -15.78
C ARG A 136 14.26 5.82 -15.33
N SER A 137 13.81 4.67 -14.91
CA SER A 137 14.65 3.54 -14.56
C SER A 137 13.80 2.28 -14.50
N ASP A 138 14.43 1.14 -14.49
CA ASP A 138 13.75 -0.15 -14.36
C ASP A 138 13.56 -0.57 -12.91
N GLU A 139 13.98 0.25 -11.96
CA GLU A 139 13.84 -0.04 -10.55
C GLU A 139 12.38 -0.05 -10.11
N ARG A 140 12.03 -1.00 -9.25
CA ARG A 140 10.67 -1.12 -8.69
C ARG A 140 10.31 0.08 -7.80
N LEU A 141 11.28 0.54 -7.02
CA LEU A 141 11.11 1.66 -6.11
C LEU A 141 11.87 2.87 -6.64
N LYS A 142 11.20 4.00 -6.73
CA LYS A 142 11.79 5.25 -7.24
C LYS A 142 11.38 6.42 -6.37
N ARG A 143 12.25 7.41 -6.28
CA ARG A 143 11.97 8.66 -5.59
C ARG A 143 11.36 9.68 -6.54
N ILE A 144 10.15 10.14 -6.22
CA ILE A 144 9.57 11.27 -6.93
C ILE A 144 10.28 12.54 -6.50
N LEU A 145 10.51 13.40 -7.48
CA LEU A 145 10.99 14.76 -7.28
C LEU A 145 9.79 15.70 -7.36
N ILE A 146 9.60 16.53 -6.35
CA ILE A 146 8.57 17.58 -6.32
C ILE A 146 9.32 18.89 -6.46
N ARG A 147 9.08 19.60 -7.55
CA ARG A 147 9.83 20.84 -7.83
C ARG A 147 8.88 21.98 -8.19
N PRO A 148 9.29 23.23 -7.87
CA PRO A 148 8.48 24.37 -8.26
C PRO A 148 8.53 24.55 -9.77
N VAL A 149 7.42 25.01 -10.34
CA VAL A 149 7.34 25.42 -11.73
C VAL A 149 7.94 26.83 -11.80
N SER A 150 8.88 27.03 -12.68
CA SER A 150 9.58 28.32 -12.82
C SER A 150 8.75 29.35 -13.58
#